data_fc6a88bb55b9901791114d79290942c4
#
_entry.id   fc6a88bb55b9901791114d79290942c4
#
_cell.length_a   1.000
_cell.length_b   1.000
_cell.length_c   1.000
_cell.angle_alpha   90.00
_cell.angle_beta   90.00
_cell.angle_gamma   90.00
#
_symmetry.space_group_name_H-M   'P 1'
#
loop_
_entity.id
_entity.type
_entity.pdbx_description
1 polymer ?
#
loop_
_entity_poly.entity_id
_entity_poly.type
_entity_poly.pdbx_seq_one_letter_code
_entity_poly.pdbx_strand_id
1 'polypeptide(L)'
;MMTSKNIELPDKVVHKYLKALIGRFYKILPIKESDEPSLKKYMQSLQREMIGCQSLITTLNYDELYLALLSSLQYLIENDCDIATVRYEVFKAINICEKLKNKYNIEEV
;
A
#
# COMPACT_ATOMS: atom_id res chain seq x y z
N MET A 1 -31.57 3.78 -4.65
CA MET A 1 -30.93 3.68 -4.43
C MET A 1 -29.92 3.75 -4.56
N MET A 2 -29.46 3.89 -4.55
CA MET A 2 -28.57 3.90 -4.58
C MET A 2 -27.78 3.26 -4.34
N THR A 3 -27.48 2.88 -4.79
CA THR A 3 -26.68 2.24 -4.46
C THR A 3 -25.48 2.67 -4.36
N SER A 4 -24.95 2.78 -3.65
CA SER A 4 -23.78 3.36 -3.34
C SER A 4 -22.69 2.49 -3.25
N LYS A 5 -22.60 1.51 -4.04
CA LYS A 5 -21.51 0.68 -3.96
C LYS A 5 -20.30 1.37 -4.29
N ASN A 6 -20.26 2.37 -5.09
CA ASN A 6 -19.03 3.04 -5.44
C ASN A 6 -19.00 4.37 -4.78
N ILE A 7 -18.79 4.38 -3.53
CA ILE A 7 -18.67 5.61 -2.80
C ILE A 7 -17.39 6.28 -3.19
N GLU A 8 -17.48 7.50 -3.63
CA GLU A 8 -16.31 8.26 -3.94
C GLU A 8 -15.84 8.99 -2.74
N LEU A 9 -14.71 8.59 -2.23
CA LEU A 9 -14.13 9.26 -1.08
C LEU A 9 -13.45 10.54 -1.52
N PRO A 10 -13.48 11.57 -0.70
CA PRO A 10 -12.76 12.80 -1.01
C PRO A 10 -11.27 12.53 -1.15
N ASP A 11 -10.62 13.29 -2.00
CA ASP A 11 -9.18 13.17 -2.20
C ASP A 11 -8.42 13.27 -0.90
N LYS A 12 -8.92 14.08 0.02
CA LYS A 12 -8.30 14.24 1.31
C LYS A 12 -8.20 12.92 2.08
N VAL A 13 -9.26 12.12 2.01
CA VAL A 13 -9.28 10.83 2.69
C VAL A 13 -8.33 9.85 2.01
N VAL A 14 -8.33 9.85 0.67
CA VAL A 14 -7.44 8.99 -0.08
C VAL A 14 -5.99 9.36 0.18
N HIS A 15 -5.69 10.65 0.21
CA HIS A 15 -4.36 11.15 0.50
C HIS A 15 -3.88 10.67 1.87
N LYS A 16 -4.75 10.78 2.87
CA LYS A 16 -4.43 10.35 4.21
C LYS A 16 -4.15 8.86 4.29
N TYR A 17 -4.97 8.08 3.58
CA TYR A 17 -4.79 6.65 3.52
C TYR A 17 -3.43 6.28 2.91
N LEU A 18 -3.08 6.93 1.80
CA LEU A 18 -1.81 6.65 1.14
C LEU A 18 -0.63 7.05 1.99
N LYS A 19 -0.77 8.13 2.73
CA LYS A 19 0.27 8.56 3.64
C LYS A 19 0.47 7.50 4.74
N ALA A 20 -0.62 6.93 5.24
CA ALA A 20 -0.52 5.89 6.25
C ALA A 20 0.12 4.62 5.69
N LEU A 21 -0.11 4.33 4.41
CA LEU A 21 0.50 3.16 3.77
C LEU A 21 2.02 3.23 3.79
N ILE A 22 2.57 4.41 3.64
CA ILE A 22 4.02 4.59 3.67
C ILE A 22 4.57 4.03 4.98
N GLY A 23 3.94 4.38 6.09
CA GLY A 23 4.36 3.88 7.40
C GLY A 23 4.19 2.37 7.51
N ARG A 24 3.14 1.84 6.89
CA ARG A 24 2.90 0.41 6.93
C ARG A 24 3.98 -0.36 6.16
N PHE A 25 4.42 0.16 5.03
CA PHE A 25 5.51 -0.46 4.28
C PHE A 25 6.82 -0.35 5.04
N TYR A 26 7.09 0.78 5.67
CA TYR A 26 8.31 0.93 6.47
C TYR A 26 8.40 -0.11 7.57
N LYS A 27 7.29 -0.49 8.16
CA LYS A 27 7.30 -1.44 9.25
C LYS A 27 7.78 -2.82 8.84
N ILE A 28 7.77 -3.12 7.56
CA ILE A 28 8.27 -4.40 7.07
C ILE A 28 9.76 -4.54 7.41
N LEU A 29 10.50 -3.44 7.35
CA LEU A 29 11.94 -3.48 7.57
C LEU A 29 12.34 -3.93 8.96
N PRO A 30 11.86 -3.30 10.05
CA PRO A 30 12.26 -3.77 11.37
C PRO A 30 11.77 -5.18 11.67
N ILE A 31 10.62 -5.58 11.12
CA ILE A 31 10.15 -6.93 11.33
C ILE A 31 11.08 -7.92 10.65
N LYS A 32 11.50 -7.61 9.43
CA LYS A 32 12.42 -8.46 8.70
C LYS A 32 13.77 -8.53 9.40
N GLU A 33 14.24 -7.40 9.90
CA GLU A 33 15.55 -7.34 10.56
C GLU A 33 15.58 -8.13 11.85
N SER A 34 14.46 -8.21 12.54
CA SER A 34 14.40 -9.00 13.75
C SER A 34 14.07 -10.46 13.46
N ASP A 35 13.95 -10.80 12.18
CA ASP A 35 13.68 -12.17 11.76
C ASP A 35 12.42 -12.70 12.41
N GLU A 36 11.38 -11.88 12.42
CA GLU A 36 10.11 -12.26 13.02
C GLU A 36 9.36 -13.23 12.15
N PRO A 37 8.94 -14.37 12.70
CA PRO A 37 8.15 -15.30 11.90
C PRO A 37 6.79 -14.73 11.52
N SER A 38 6.39 -13.62 12.13
CA SER A 38 5.11 -13.01 11.84
C SER A 38 5.16 -12.09 10.61
N LEU A 39 6.33 -11.93 9.99
CA LEU A 39 6.45 -11.02 8.86
C LEU A 39 5.48 -11.37 7.75
N LYS A 40 5.40 -12.64 7.39
CA LYS A 40 4.51 -13.06 6.32
C LYS A 40 3.06 -12.74 6.65
N LYS A 41 2.67 -12.98 7.88
CA LYS A 41 1.32 -12.67 8.32
C LYS A 41 1.05 -11.18 8.25
N TYR A 42 2.02 -10.38 8.63
CA TYR A 42 1.89 -8.94 8.57
C TYR A 42 1.66 -8.48 7.13
N MET A 43 2.48 -9.00 6.21
CA MET A 43 2.37 -8.62 4.81
C MET A 43 1.06 -9.09 4.19
N GLN A 44 0.61 -10.28 4.57
CA GLN A 44 -0.66 -10.79 4.06
C GLN A 44 -1.83 -9.96 4.57
N SER A 45 -1.75 -9.52 5.81
CA SER A 45 -2.77 -8.67 6.39
C SER A 45 -2.82 -7.33 5.69
N LEU A 46 -1.66 -6.76 5.43
CA LEU A 46 -1.56 -5.49 4.71
C LEU A 46 -2.13 -5.63 3.30
N GLN A 47 -1.79 -6.72 2.63
CA GLN A 47 -2.29 -6.98 1.28
C GLN A 47 -3.82 -7.06 1.26
N ARG A 48 -4.37 -7.77 2.22
CA ARG A 48 -5.82 -7.93 2.32
C ARG A 48 -6.50 -6.60 2.52
N GLU A 49 -5.91 -5.78 3.35
CA GLU A 49 -6.44 -4.46 3.62
C GLU A 49 -6.39 -3.58 2.36
N MET A 50 -5.28 -3.66 1.63
CA MET A 50 -5.13 -2.87 0.41
C MET A 50 -6.12 -3.31 -0.67
N ILE A 51 -6.37 -4.59 -0.77
CA ILE A 51 -7.35 -5.09 -1.73
C ILE A 51 -8.74 -4.61 -1.35
N GLY A 52 -9.04 -4.63 -0.06
CA GLY A 52 -10.33 -4.12 0.41
C GLY A 52 -10.52 -2.64 0.10
N CYS A 53 -9.48 -1.86 0.30
CA CYS A 53 -9.54 -0.44 -0.01
C CYS A 53 -9.66 -0.19 -1.51
N GLN A 54 -9.02 -1.02 -2.31
CA GLN A 54 -9.12 -0.91 -3.75
C GLN A 54 -10.58 -1.06 -4.21
N SER A 55 -11.32 -1.95 -3.57
CA SER A 55 -12.72 -2.12 -3.90
C SER A 55 -13.56 -0.93 -3.51
N LEU A 56 -13.18 -0.27 -2.44
CA LEU A 56 -13.96 0.85 -1.93
C LEU A 56 -13.64 2.16 -2.61
N ILE A 57 -12.40 2.35 -3.02
CA ILE A 57 -11.98 3.60 -3.63
C ILE A 57 -11.89 3.41 -5.13
N THR A 58 -12.92 3.85 -5.82
CA THR A 58 -13.04 3.62 -7.26
C THR A 58 -11.83 4.09 -8.04
N THR A 59 -11.29 5.24 -7.66
CA THR A 59 -10.17 5.80 -8.40
C THR A 59 -8.90 4.97 -8.27
N LEU A 60 -8.79 4.13 -7.24
CA LEU A 60 -7.62 3.28 -7.08
C LEU A 60 -7.79 1.94 -7.80
N ASN A 61 -9.01 1.60 -8.15
CA ASN A 61 -9.32 0.27 -8.66
C ASN A 61 -8.50 -0.11 -9.89
N TYR A 62 -8.27 0.83 -10.78
CA TYR A 62 -7.51 0.59 -12.00
C TYR A 62 -6.23 1.40 -12.06
N ASP A 63 -5.80 1.94 -10.96
CA ASP A 63 -4.60 2.75 -10.95
C ASP A 63 -3.37 1.86 -11.05
N GLU A 64 -2.55 2.11 -12.05
CA GLU A 64 -1.38 1.29 -12.30
C GLU A 64 -0.37 1.33 -11.16
N LEU A 65 -0.25 2.48 -10.52
CA LEU A 65 0.69 2.58 -9.40
C LEU A 65 0.20 1.77 -8.21
N TYR A 66 -1.09 1.79 -7.97
CA TYR A 66 -1.64 1.00 -6.87
C TYR A 66 -1.50 -0.49 -7.14
N LEU A 67 -1.71 -0.89 -8.39
CA LEU A 67 -1.54 -2.28 -8.78
C LEU A 67 -0.07 -2.69 -8.65
N ALA A 68 0.85 -1.78 -8.95
CA ALA A 68 2.26 -2.05 -8.78
C ALA A 68 2.62 -2.26 -7.31
N LEU A 69 1.97 -1.52 -6.41
CA LEU A 69 2.17 -1.72 -4.98
C LEU A 69 1.75 -3.12 -4.56
N LEU A 70 0.58 -3.54 -5.04
CA LEU A 70 0.08 -4.87 -4.71
C LEU A 70 1.00 -5.94 -5.26
N SER A 71 1.55 -5.73 -6.46
CA SER A 71 2.48 -6.69 -7.06
C SER A 71 3.76 -6.80 -6.25
N SER A 72 4.30 -5.68 -5.79
CA SER A 72 5.51 -5.70 -4.98
C SER A 72 5.27 -6.46 -3.68
N LEU A 73 4.13 -6.22 -3.05
CA LEU A 73 3.81 -6.89 -1.80
C LEU A 73 3.62 -8.39 -2.03
N GLN A 74 2.95 -8.75 -3.13
CA GLN A 74 2.76 -10.15 -3.46
C GLN A 74 4.10 -10.85 -3.68
N TYR A 75 5.02 -10.17 -4.36
CA TYR A 75 6.34 -10.73 -4.57
C TYR A 75 7.04 -11.02 -3.25
N LEU A 76 6.97 -10.09 -2.30
CA LEU A 76 7.59 -10.27 -1.00
C LEU A 76 6.92 -11.39 -0.20
N ILE A 77 5.62 -11.56 -0.36
CA ILE A 77 4.89 -12.61 0.34
C ILE A 77 5.27 -13.99 -0.19
N GLU A 78 5.42 -14.09 -1.51
CA GLU A 78 5.65 -15.39 -2.14
C GLU A 78 7.10 -15.84 -2.15
N ASN A 79 8.03 -14.92 -1.94
CA ASN A 79 9.44 -15.24 -2.01
C ASN A 79 10.13 -14.98 -0.69
N ASP A 80 11.05 -15.88 -0.35
CA ASP A 80 11.82 -15.72 0.88
C ASP A 80 13.01 -14.83 0.54
N CYS A 81 12.81 -13.52 0.62
CA CYS A 81 13.80 -12.56 0.19
C CYS A 81 14.77 -12.21 1.32
N ASP A 82 16.02 -11.94 0.97
CA ASP A 82 16.96 -11.48 1.96
C ASP A 82 16.69 -10.02 2.29
N ILE A 83 17.39 -9.50 3.30
CA ILE A 83 17.10 -8.14 3.78
C ILE A 83 17.37 -7.10 2.71
N ALA A 84 18.37 -7.31 1.88
CA ALA A 84 18.69 -6.34 0.83
C ALA A 84 17.56 -6.24 -0.19
N THR A 85 17.00 -7.38 -0.57
CA THR A 85 15.88 -7.41 -1.51
C THR A 85 14.63 -6.81 -0.89
N VAL A 86 14.37 -7.14 0.38
CA VAL A 86 13.22 -6.58 1.08
C VAL A 86 13.35 -5.06 1.14
N ARG A 87 14.54 -4.59 1.47
CA ARG A 87 14.77 -3.15 1.58
C ARG A 87 14.53 -2.47 0.23
N TYR A 88 15.03 -3.06 -0.83
CA TYR A 88 14.84 -2.51 -2.17
C TYR A 88 13.35 -2.41 -2.52
N GLU A 89 12.61 -3.50 -2.29
CA GLU A 89 11.20 -3.52 -2.64
C GLU A 89 10.38 -2.57 -1.77
N VAL A 90 10.74 -2.47 -0.48
CA VAL A 90 10.04 -1.58 0.41
C VAL A 90 10.23 -0.12 -0.02
N PHE A 91 11.47 0.28 -0.32
CA PHE A 91 11.72 1.66 -0.71
C PHE A 91 11.10 1.96 -2.07
N LYS A 92 11.07 0.98 -2.96
CA LYS A 92 10.37 1.13 -4.23
C LYS A 92 8.88 1.36 -3.98
N ALA A 93 8.29 0.58 -3.09
CA ALA A 93 6.87 0.73 -2.76
C ALA A 93 6.60 2.09 -2.14
N ILE A 94 7.48 2.55 -1.27
CA ILE A 94 7.31 3.85 -0.65
C ILE A 94 7.36 4.97 -1.69
N ASN A 95 8.26 4.86 -2.66
CA ASN A 95 8.31 5.83 -3.75
C ASN A 95 7.03 5.83 -4.56
N ILE A 96 6.47 4.66 -4.80
CA ILE A 96 5.20 4.57 -5.51
C ILE A 96 4.08 5.21 -4.69
N CYS A 97 4.08 4.98 -3.37
CA CYS A 97 3.10 5.61 -2.51
C CYS A 97 3.19 7.13 -2.55
N GLU A 98 4.42 7.65 -2.61
CA GLU A 98 4.59 9.09 -2.70
C GLU A 98 4.01 9.63 -4.00
N LYS A 99 4.26 8.93 -5.09
CA LYS A 99 3.71 9.34 -6.37
C LYS A 99 2.19 9.31 -6.37
N LEU A 100 1.62 8.26 -5.81
CA LEU A 100 0.17 8.15 -5.69
C LEU A 100 -0.38 9.26 -4.82
N LYS A 101 0.27 9.48 -3.68
CA LYS A 101 -0.17 10.50 -2.74
C LYS A 101 -0.22 11.86 -3.43
N ASN A 102 0.74 12.13 -4.28
CA ASN A 102 0.80 13.40 -4.98
C ASN A 102 -0.34 13.58 -5.98
N LYS A 103 -0.87 12.48 -6.50
CA LYS A 103 -2.03 12.56 -7.38
C LYS A 103 -3.26 13.06 -6.63
N TYR A 104 -3.31 12.82 -5.34
CA TYR A 104 -4.44 13.22 -4.51
C TYR A 104 -4.06 14.36 -3.58
N ASN A 105 -3.07 15.10 -3.99
CA ASN A 105 -2.59 16.21 -3.18
C ASN A 105 -3.64 17.30 -3.11
N ILE A 106 -3.95 17.72 -1.89
CA ILE A 106 -4.93 18.76 -1.65
C ILE A 106 -4.18 20.05 -1.41
N GLU A 107 -4.44 21.00 -2.25
CA GLU A 107 -3.82 22.29 -2.02
C GLU A 107 -4.46 22.91 -0.84
N GLU A 108 -3.66 23.10 0.17
CA GLU A 108 -4.18 23.72 1.35
C GLU A 108 -3.99 25.16 1.20
N VAL A 109 -4.95 25.86 0.96
CA VAL A 109 -4.73 27.28 0.73
C VAL A 109 -5.14 28.11 1.87
#